data_129b2c5412fa01e6cac2743cf17da7ca
#
_entry.id   129b2c5412fa01e6cac2743cf17da7ca
#
_cell.length_a   1.000
_cell.length_b   1.000
_cell.length_c   1.000
_cell.angle_alpha   90.00
_cell.angle_beta   90.00
_cell.angle_gamma   90.00
#
_symmetry.space_group_name_H-M   'P 1'
#
loop_
_entity.id
_entity.type
_entity.pdbx_description
1 polymer ?
#
loop_
_entity_poly.entity_id
_entity_poly.type
_entity_poly.pdbx_seq_one_letter_code
_entity_poly.pdbx_strand_id
1 'polypeptide(L)'
;MLLIPAIDLKDGNCVRLRQGLMEDATVFSDQPADMASHWQQQGARRLHLVDLNGAFAGEPKNFPAIREILAAVAADIPVQLGGGIRDLATIEKYLALGLTDVIIGTAAVKNPAFVREACREFAGHIIVGIDAKDGMAAIDGWATVTEHRAADLGRRFADDGVNSIIYTDIGRDGMMSGVNIDATIKLAEAVGIPVIASGGLTDLDDIRALCAAEKDGVTGAITGRAIYEGSIDFAQAQRLADSLGE
;
A
#
# COMPACT_ATOMS: atom_id res chain seq x y z
N MET A 1 -13.10 -9.24 3.06
CA MET A 1 -11.69 -8.72 3.12
C MET A 1 -11.07 -8.72 1.73
N LEU A 2 -10.54 -7.58 1.26
CA LEU A 2 -9.85 -7.49 -0.03
C LEU A 2 -8.34 -7.71 0.15
N LEU A 3 -7.78 -8.73 -0.51
CA LEU A 3 -6.34 -8.92 -0.56
C LEU A 3 -5.77 -8.17 -1.78
N ILE A 4 -4.68 -7.44 -1.57
CA ILE A 4 -4.09 -6.55 -2.56
C ILE A 4 -2.62 -6.96 -2.78
N PRO A 5 -2.28 -7.64 -3.87
CA PRO A 5 -0.90 -8.01 -4.15
C PRO A 5 -0.07 -6.75 -4.43
N ALA A 6 1.13 -6.72 -3.84
CA ALA A 6 2.07 -5.60 -4.00
C ALA A 6 3.14 -5.92 -5.05
N ILE A 7 3.44 -4.92 -5.87
CA ILE A 7 4.56 -4.91 -6.82
C ILE A 7 5.45 -3.72 -6.50
N ASP A 8 6.59 -3.97 -5.89
CA ASP A 8 7.60 -2.95 -5.63
C ASP A 8 8.53 -2.83 -6.84
N LEU A 9 8.72 -1.61 -7.30
CA LEU A 9 9.53 -1.29 -8.48
C LEU A 9 10.86 -0.64 -8.07
N LYS A 10 11.95 -1.27 -8.48
CA LYS A 10 13.31 -0.73 -8.34
C LYS A 10 14.07 -0.95 -9.63
N ASP A 11 14.59 0.15 -10.20
CA ASP A 11 15.37 0.14 -11.44
C ASP A 11 14.66 -0.60 -12.59
N GLY A 12 13.34 -0.46 -12.68
CA GLY A 12 12.49 -1.11 -13.68
C GLY A 12 12.10 -2.56 -13.37
N ASN A 13 12.59 -3.16 -12.27
CA ASN A 13 12.34 -4.56 -11.90
C ASN A 13 11.33 -4.67 -10.77
N CYS A 14 10.65 -5.83 -10.69
CA CYS A 14 9.86 -6.24 -9.51
C CYS A 14 10.80 -6.75 -8.43
N VAL A 15 10.79 -6.13 -7.26
CA VAL A 15 11.64 -6.52 -6.14
C VAL A 15 10.84 -6.66 -4.85
N ARG A 16 11.46 -7.27 -3.84
CA ARG A 16 11.01 -7.19 -2.45
C ARG A 16 12.19 -6.77 -1.59
N LEU A 17 11.96 -5.80 -0.73
CA LEU A 17 12.93 -5.37 0.26
C LEU A 17 12.77 -6.18 1.55
N ARG A 18 13.81 -6.25 2.34
CA ARG A 18 13.76 -6.72 3.72
C ARG A 18 13.86 -5.50 4.63
N GLN A 19 12.81 -5.26 5.43
CA GLN A 19 12.70 -4.08 6.32
C GLN A 19 12.97 -2.75 5.61
N GLY A 20 12.56 -2.61 4.35
CA GLY A 20 12.75 -1.38 3.57
C GLY A 20 14.18 -1.09 3.12
N LEU A 21 15.14 -2.00 3.33
CA LEU A 21 16.55 -1.78 2.97
C LEU A 21 16.76 -1.93 1.45
N MET A 22 17.13 -0.85 0.79
CA MET A 22 17.35 -0.83 -0.67
C MET A 22 18.51 -1.74 -1.11
N GLU A 23 19.53 -1.90 -0.29
CA GLU A 23 20.65 -2.79 -0.52
C GLU A 23 20.33 -4.27 -0.36
N ASP A 24 19.23 -4.61 0.36
CA ASP A 24 18.76 -5.98 0.57
C ASP A 24 17.51 -6.26 -0.29
N ALA A 25 17.58 -5.86 -1.56
CA ALA A 25 16.54 -6.09 -2.54
C ALA A 25 16.70 -7.45 -3.22
N THR A 26 15.67 -8.29 -3.16
CA THR A 26 15.57 -9.52 -3.96
C THR A 26 14.76 -9.22 -5.21
N VAL A 27 15.34 -9.49 -6.40
CA VAL A 27 14.63 -9.37 -7.68
C VAL A 27 13.82 -10.64 -7.92
N PHE A 28 12.51 -10.50 -8.15
CA PHE A 28 11.60 -11.59 -8.47
C PHE A 28 11.22 -11.63 -9.95
N SER A 29 11.28 -10.51 -10.65
CA SER A 29 11.03 -10.44 -12.10
C SER A 29 11.64 -9.17 -12.68
N ASP A 30 12.15 -9.27 -13.89
CA ASP A 30 12.54 -8.14 -14.74
C ASP A 30 11.41 -7.69 -15.69
N GLN A 31 10.22 -8.30 -15.57
CA GLN A 31 9.02 -8.02 -16.36
C GLN A 31 7.84 -7.62 -15.43
N PRO A 32 7.75 -6.36 -14.98
CA PRO A 32 6.69 -5.92 -14.07
C PRO A 32 5.27 -6.09 -14.64
N ALA A 33 5.10 -5.92 -15.93
CA ALA A 33 3.81 -6.09 -16.62
C ALA A 33 3.31 -7.55 -16.55
N ASP A 34 4.22 -8.52 -16.73
CA ASP A 34 3.89 -9.95 -16.61
C ASP A 34 3.52 -10.31 -15.18
N MET A 35 4.20 -9.71 -14.18
CA MET A 35 3.88 -9.91 -12.78
C MET A 35 2.47 -9.36 -12.44
N ALA A 36 2.11 -8.20 -12.96
CA ALA A 36 0.78 -7.62 -12.78
C ALA A 36 -0.31 -8.51 -13.42
N SER A 37 -0.07 -8.98 -14.65
CA SER A 37 -0.95 -9.93 -15.35
C SER A 37 -1.08 -11.25 -14.59
N HIS A 38 0.01 -11.74 -13.99
CA HIS A 38 -0.01 -12.94 -13.17
C HIS A 38 -0.95 -12.78 -11.96
N TRP A 39 -0.82 -11.68 -11.21
CA TRP A 39 -1.70 -11.45 -10.05
C TRP A 39 -3.16 -11.28 -10.48
N GLN A 40 -3.44 -10.59 -11.59
CA GLN A 40 -4.79 -10.51 -12.13
C GLN A 40 -5.35 -11.90 -12.44
N GLN A 41 -4.58 -12.79 -13.09
CA GLN A 41 -5.00 -14.16 -13.40
C GLN A 41 -5.22 -15.01 -12.13
N GLN A 42 -4.53 -14.70 -11.04
CA GLN A 42 -4.75 -15.32 -9.73
C GLN A 42 -5.99 -14.74 -9.01
N GLY A 43 -6.73 -13.80 -9.61
CA GLY A 43 -7.96 -13.24 -9.08
C GLY A 43 -7.78 -11.95 -8.26
N ALA A 44 -6.67 -11.25 -8.42
CA ALA A 44 -6.52 -9.91 -7.82
C ALA A 44 -7.57 -8.95 -8.35
N ARG A 45 -8.22 -8.23 -7.45
CA ARG A 45 -9.27 -7.22 -7.75
C ARG A 45 -8.77 -5.80 -7.55
N ARG A 46 -7.53 -5.61 -7.11
CA ARG A 46 -6.79 -4.37 -6.99
C ARG A 46 -5.29 -4.69 -6.97
N LEU A 47 -4.46 -3.79 -7.48
CA LEU A 47 -3.00 -3.88 -7.40
C LEU A 47 -2.43 -2.71 -6.60
N HIS A 48 -1.40 -3.00 -5.80
CA HIS A 48 -0.62 -1.99 -5.07
C HIS A 48 0.78 -1.90 -5.67
N LEU A 49 1.13 -0.72 -6.19
CA LEU A 49 2.45 -0.44 -6.74
C LEU A 49 3.24 0.48 -5.83
N VAL A 50 4.54 0.25 -5.72
CA VAL A 50 5.46 1.16 -5.03
C VAL A 50 6.63 1.50 -5.95
N ASP A 51 6.80 2.78 -6.28
CA ASP A 51 8.01 3.30 -6.90
C ASP A 51 9.08 3.52 -5.81
N LEU A 52 9.89 2.49 -5.53
CA LEU A 52 10.91 2.54 -4.49
C LEU A 52 11.98 3.60 -4.78
N ASN A 53 12.47 3.68 -6.02
CA ASN A 53 13.40 4.74 -6.40
C ASN A 53 12.78 6.13 -6.21
N GLY A 54 11.49 6.27 -6.55
CA GLY A 54 10.74 7.50 -6.35
C GLY A 54 10.56 7.87 -4.89
N ALA A 55 10.30 6.89 -4.02
CA ALA A 55 10.17 7.11 -2.58
C ALA A 55 11.44 7.72 -1.98
N PHE A 56 12.61 7.25 -2.39
CA PHE A 56 13.91 7.77 -1.93
C PHE A 56 14.30 9.08 -2.63
N ALA A 57 14.11 9.19 -3.96
CA ALA A 57 14.44 10.41 -4.71
C ALA A 57 13.48 11.57 -4.46
N GLY A 58 12.23 11.26 -4.07
CA GLY A 58 11.18 12.25 -3.88
C GLY A 58 10.51 12.74 -5.16
N GLU A 59 10.71 12.02 -6.24
CA GLU A 59 10.11 12.25 -7.55
C GLU A 59 9.97 10.92 -8.30
N PRO A 60 8.99 10.77 -9.23
CA PRO A 60 8.79 9.55 -10.00
C PRO A 60 10.03 9.05 -10.73
N LYS A 61 10.35 7.76 -10.65
CA LYS A 61 11.50 7.13 -11.29
C LYS A 61 11.13 5.95 -12.20
N ASN A 62 10.14 5.13 -11.83
CA ASN A 62 9.75 3.92 -12.56
C ASN A 62 8.55 4.13 -13.50
N PHE A 63 8.35 5.35 -14.01
CA PHE A 63 7.19 5.70 -14.86
C PHE A 63 7.00 4.77 -16.08
N PRO A 64 8.06 4.34 -16.82
CA PRO A 64 7.91 3.39 -17.92
C PRO A 64 7.30 2.05 -17.47
N ALA A 65 7.82 1.45 -16.41
CA ALA A 65 7.32 0.18 -15.87
C ALA A 65 5.86 0.29 -15.39
N ILE A 66 5.50 1.41 -14.72
CA ILE A 66 4.12 1.67 -14.29
C ILE A 66 3.18 1.74 -15.50
N ARG A 67 3.58 2.43 -16.58
CA ARG A 67 2.79 2.50 -17.82
C ARG A 67 2.60 1.13 -18.47
N GLU A 68 3.62 0.28 -18.47
CA GLU A 68 3.55 -1.08 -19.00
C GLU A 68 2.62 -1.95 -18.17
N ILE A 69 2.67 -1.85 -16.85
CA ILE A 69 1.73 -2.53 -15.94
C ILE A 69 0.29 -2.12 -16.26
N LEU A 70 0.00 -0.82 -16.33
CA LEU A 70 -1.34 -0.33 -16.63
C LEU A 70 -1.86 -0.76 -18.01
N ALA A 71 -0.97 -0.94 -18.98
CA ALA A 71 -1.33 -1.46 -20.30
C ALA A 71 -1.58 -2.98 -20.32
N ALA A 72 -1.02 -3.70 -19.38
CA ALA A 72 -1.08 -5.16 -19.31
C ALA A 72 -2.27 -5.71 -18.51
N VAL A 73 -2.79 -4.91 -17.56
CA VAL A 73 -3.94 -5.31 -16.73
C VAL A 73 -5.26 -4.82 -17.35
N ALA A 74 -6.35 -5.49 -17.02
CA ALA A 74 -7.67 -5.08 -17.46
C ALA A 74 -8.04 -3.69 -16.89
N ALA A 75 -8.71 -2.87 -17.69
CA ALA A 75 -9.02 -1.47 -17.35
C ALA A 75 -9.95 -1.32 -16.14
N ASP A 76 -10.64 -2.38 -15.73
CA ASP A 76 -11.51 -2.44 -14.56
C ASP A 76 -10.80 -2.87 -13.27
N ILE A 77 -9.51 -3.21 -13.35
CA ILE A 77 -8.70 -3.52 -12.16
C ILE A 77 -8.14 -2.20 -11.58
N PRO A 78 -8.60 -1.75 -10.41
CA PRO A 78 -8.03 -0.57 -9.75
C PRO A 78 -6.55 -0.77 -9.42
N VAL A 79 -5.74 0.23 -9.77
CA VAL A 79 -4.32 0.25 -9.46
C VAL A 79 -4.01 1.47 -8.60
N GLN A 80 -3.38 1.25 -7.45
CA GLN A 80 -2.92 2.30 -6.54
C GLN A 80 -1.40 2.35 -6.51
N LEU A 81 -0.83 3.56 -6.47
CA LEU A 81 0.62 3.77 -6.52
C LEU A 81 1.11 4.69 -5.41
N GLY A 82 2.15 4.27 -4.70
CA GLY A 82 2.96 5.09 -3.81
C GLY A 82 4.41 5.25 -4.29
N GLY A 83 5.11 6.21 -3.68
CA GLY A 83 6.51 6.48 -3.98
C GLY A 83 6.74 7.75 -4.82
N GLY A 84 7.41 8.76 -4.23
CA GLY A 84 7.82 9.98 -4.91
C GLY A 84 6.72 11.02 -5.17
N ILE A 85 5.52 10.87 -4.63
CA ILE A 85 4.39 11.79 -4.85
C ILE A 85 4.48 12.95 -3.87
N ARG A 86 4.81 14.17 -4.37
CA ARG A 86 5.05 15.36 -3.54
C ARG A 86 4.38 16.64 -4.03
N ASP A 87 3.71 16.62 -5.20
CA ASP A 87 3.01 17.76 -5.78
C ASP A 87 1.77 17.34 -6.59
N LEU A 88 0.88 18.29 -6.87
CA LEU A 88 -0.37 18.05 -7.59
C LEU A 88 -0.14 17.65 -9.05
N ALA A 89 0.89 18.19 -9.70
CA ALA A 89 1.19 17.86 -11.09
C ALA A 89 1.60 16.39 -11.26
N THR A 90 2.30 15.83 -10.27
CA THR A 90 2.62 14.40 -10.22
C THR A 90 1.36 13.55 -10.04
N ILE A 91 0.43 13.97 -9.18
CA ILE A 91 -0.86 13.30 -8.99
C ILE A 91 -1.65 13.30 -10.30
N GLU A 92 -1.84 14.47 -10.90
CA GLU A 92 -2.56 14.63 -12.17
C GLU A 92 -1.98 13.73 -13.26
N LYS A 93 -0.65 13.74 -13.41
CA LYS A 93 0.06 12.90 -14.39
C LYS A 93 -0.22 11.41 -14.21
N TYR A 94 -0.24 10.92 -12.97
CA TYR A 94 -0.49 9.51 -12.67
C TYR A 94 -1.95 9.13 -12.87
N LEU A 95 -2.90 9.97 -12.45
CA LEU A 95 -4.32 9.74 -12.69
C LEU A 95 -4.65 9.79 -14.19
N ALA A 96 -4.07 10.74 -14.95
CA ALA A 96 -4.20 10.80 -16.39
C ALA A 96 -3.60 9.59 -17.14
N LEU A 97 -2.60 8.91 -16.53
CA LEU A 97 -2.04 7.67 -17.05
C LEU A 97 -2.97 6.46 -16.87
N GLY A 98 -3.96 6.54 -15.98
CA GLY A 98 -4.93 5.48 -15.71
C GLY A 98 -4.83 4.85 -14.30
N LEU A 99 -4.02 5.41 -13.40
CA LEU A 99 -4.07 5.00 -12.00
C LEU A 99 -5.43 5.36 -11.38
N THR A 100 -5.95 4.48 -10.55
CA THR A 100 -7.18 4.74 -9.80
C THR A 100 -6.93 5.61 -8.59
N ASP A 101 -5.87 5.32 -7.85
CA ASP A 101 -5.54 6.03 -6.62
C ASP A 101 -4.03 6.33 -6.54
N VAL A 102 -3.69 7.43 -5.89
CA VAL A 102 -2.32 7.76 -5.51
C VAL A 102 -2.16 7.77 -4.01
N ILE A 103 -0.99 7.31 -3.54
CA ILE A 103 -0.70 7.17 -2.11
C ILE A 103 0.35 8.23 -1.73
N ILE A 104 -0.04 9.13 -0.83
CA ILE A 104 0.83 10.16 -0.28
C ILE A 104 1.37 9.65 1.07
N GLY A 105 2.68 9.40 1.16
CA GLY A 105 3.36 8.95 2.38
C GLY A 105 4.09 10.11 3.08
N THR A 106 5.41 10.16 3.01
CA THR A 106 6.27 11.17 3.65
C THR A 106 5.77 12.61 3.49
N ALA A 107 5.27 12.97 2.30
CA ALA A 107 4.74 14.31 2.03
C ALA A 107 3.50 14.64 2.88
N ALA A 108 2.67 13.67 3.22
CA ALA A 108 1.51 13.87 4.10
C ALA A 108 1.93 14.32 5.50
N VAL A 109 2.98 13.73 6.04
CA VAL A 109 3.51 14.09 7.38
C VAL A 109 4.22 15.43 7.36
N LYS A 110 5.07 15.68 6.34
CA LYS A 110 5.86 16.90 6.23
C LYS A 110 5.05 18.15 5.84
N ASN A 111 4.03 17.97 5.01
CA ASN A 111 3.15 19.04 4.52
C ASN A 111 1.69 18.58 4.49
N PRO A 112 1.01 18.53 5.64
CA PRO A 112 -0.40 18.08 5.68
C PRO A 112 -1.36 18.98 4.89
N ALA A 113 -1.02 20.24 4.64
CA ALA A 113 -1.83 21.13 3.79
C ALA A 113 -1.90 20.64 2.34
N PHE A 114 -0.85 19.96 1.85
CA PHE A 114 -0.82 19.34 0.55
C PHE A 114 -1.86 18.22 0.41
N VAL A 115 -2.06 17.41 1.46
CA VAL A 115 -3.09 16.34 1.45
C VAL A 115 -4.48 16.95 1.25
N ARG A 116 -4.81 18.00 2.00
CA ARG A 116 -6.11 18.70 1.88
C ARG A 116 -6.32 19.26 0.48
N GLU A 117 -5.28 19.88 -0.10
CA GLU A 117 -5.33 20.41 -1.45
C GLU A 117 -5.53 19.29 -2.48
N ALA A 118 -4.79 18.19 -2.35
CA ALA A 118 -4.91 17.02 -3.21
C ALA A 118 -6.31 16.38 -3.12
N CYS A 119 -6.87 16.23 -1.92
CA CYS A 119 -8.23 15.69 -1.74
C CYS A 119 -9.30 16.58 -2.37
N ARG A 120 -9.11 17.92 -2.34
CA ARG A 120 -10.05 18.85 -2.96
C ARG A 120 -9.97 18.82 -4.49
N GLU A 121 -8.76 18.71 -5.06
CA GLU A 121 -8.54 18.71 -6.50
C GLU A 121 -8.85 17.34 -7.13
N PHE A 122 -8.50 16.25 -6.44
CA PHE A 122 -8.62 14.88 -6.92
C PHE A 122 -9.49 14.04 -5.97
N ALA A 123 -10.71 14.53 -5.71
CA ALA A 123 -11.62 13.88 -4.76
C ALA A 123 -11.88 12.40 -5.09
N GLY A 124 -11.73 11.53 -4.09
CA GLY A 124 -11.94 10.09 -4.22
C GLY A 124 -10.73 9.30 -4.75
N HIS A 125 -9.59 9.98 -5.05
CA HIS A 125 -8.39 9.34 -5.60
C HIS A 125 -7.17 9.41 -4.69
N ILE A 126 -7.32 9.97 -3.49
CA ILE A 126 -6.20 10.18 -2.56
C ILE A 126 -6.25 9.17 -1.43
N ILE A 127 -5.19 8.41 -1.30
CA ILE A 127 -4.90 7.51 -0.17
C ILE A 127 -3.71 8.09 0.58
N VAL A 128 -3.69 7.96 1.90
CA VAL A 128 -2.51 8.29 2.71
C VAL A 128 -1.86 7.00 3.21
N GLY A 129 -0.55 6.88 3.00
CA GLY A 129 0.27 5.84 3.62
C GLY A 129 0.82 6.34 4.96
N ILE A 130 0.52 5.64 6.04
CA ILE A 130 1.10 5.85 7.37
C ILE A 130 1.94 4.62 7.71
N ASP A 131 3.24 4.76 7.51
CA ASP A 131 4.21 3.79 7.98
C ASP A 131 4.51 4.08 9.44
N ALA A 132 4.50 3.06 10.31
CA ALA A 132 4.66 3.29 11.73
C ALA A 132 5.54 2.24 12.41
N LYS A 133 6.26 2.68 13.43
CA LYS A 133 6.98 1.83 14.38
C LYS A 133 6.47 2.15 15.78
N ASP A 134 6.00 1.12 16.48
CA ASP A 134 5.44 1.28 17.83
C ASP A 134 4.36 2.38 17.93
N GLY A 135 3.54 2.52 16.86
CA GLY A 135 2.48 3.51 16.77
C GLY A 135 2.92 4.94 16.42
N MET A 136 4.21 5.18 16.22
CA MET A 136 4.78 6.47 15.80
C MET A 136 5.06 6.46 14.31
N ALA A 137 4.66 7.51 13.59
CA ALA A 137 4.83 7.59 12.15
C ALA A 137 6.30 7.66 11.74
N ALA A 138 6.66 6.91 10.70
CA ALA A 138 7.97 6.91 10.06
C ALA A 138 7.91 7.57 8.68
N ILE A 139 8.97 8.24 8.29
CA ILE A 139 9.11 8.99 7.03
C ILE A 139 10.46 8.72 6.36
N ASP A 140 10.63 9.27 5.15
CA ASP A 140 11.89 9.22 4.41
C ASP A 140 12.40 7.78 4.16
N GLY A 141 11.51 6.90 3.67
CA GLY A 141 11.84 5.50 3.47
C GLY A 141 12.16 4.77 4.78
N TRP A 142 11.45 5.15 5.86
CA TRP A 142 11.55 4.62 7.23
C TRP A 142 12.82 5.03 8.00
N ALA A 143 13.66 5.91 7.42
CA ALA A 143 14.89 6.36 8.04
C ALA A 143 14.66 7.21 9.30
N THR A 144 13.49 7.85 9.42
CA THR A 144 13.17 8.74 10.53
C THR A 144 11.84 8.35 11.15
N VAL A 145 11.84 7.96 12.43
CA VAL A 145 10.62 7.83 13.24
C VAL A 145 10.33 9.18 13.86
N THR A 146 9.12 9.70 13.64
CA THR A 146 8.70 11.02 14.11
C THR A 146 8.08 10.97 15.51
N GLU A 147 7.76 12.12 16.09
CA GLU A 147 6.99 12.22 17.33
C GLU A 147 5.47 12.20 17.11
N HIS A 148 5.01 12.03 15.86
CA HIS A 148 3.59 12.00 15.51
C HIS A 148 3.01 10.61 15.67
N ARG A 149 1.94 10.49 16.44
CA ARG A 149 1.19 9.23 16.52
C ARG A 149 0.43 8.97 15.23
N ALA A 150 0.46 7.74 14.74
CA ALA A 150 -0.27 7.32 13.55
C ALA A 150 -1.78 7.64 13.64
N ALA A 151 -2.39 7.42 14.81
CA ALA A 151 -3.81 7.70 15.04
C ALA A 151 -4.15 9.20 14.94
N ASP A 152 -3.28 10.10 15.43
CA ASP A 152 -3.53 11.53 15.38
C ASP A 152 -3.40 12.09 13.96
N LEU A 153 -2.41 11.59 13.21
CA LEU A 153 -2.28 11.89 11.78
C LEU A 153 -3.46 11.33 10.99
N GLY A 154 -3.87 10.08 11.27
CA GLY A 154 -4.97 9.43 10.59
C GLY A 154 -6.29 10.20 10.74
N ARG A 155 -6.66 10.65 11.95
CA ARG A 155 -7.86 11.49 12.18
C ARG A 155 -7.83 12.75 11.34
N ARG A 156 -6.69 13.44 11.34
CA ARG A 156 -6.52 14.67 10.55
C ARG A 156 -6.75 14.40 9.06
N PHE A 157 -6.19 13.34 8.52
CA PHE A 157 -6.33 13.02 7.10
C PHE A 157 -7.76 12.57 6.75
N ALA A 158 -8.45 11.87 7.67
CA ALA A 158 -9.85 11.55 7.51
C ALA A 158 -10.71 12.82 7.37
N ASP A 159 -10.47 13.85 8.21
CA ASP A 159 -11.15 15.14 8.13
C ASP A 159 -10.81 15.93 6.84
N ASP A 160 -9.63 15.71 6.27
CA ASP A 160 -9.21 16.34 5.00
C ASP A 160 -9.82 15.67 3.75
N GLY A 161 -10.56 14.54 3.89
CA GLY A 161 -11.28 13.86 2.80
C GLY A 161 -10.48 12.77 2.09
N VAL A 162 -9.51 12.17 2.76
CA VAL A 162 -8.74 11.01 2.26
C VAL A 162 -9.67 9.80 2.08
N ASN A 163 -9.52 9.09 0.97
CA ASN A 163 -10.36 7.95 0.60
C ASN A 163 -10.17 6.73 1.52
N SER A 164 -8.91 6.44 1.86
CA SER A 164 -8.54 5.37 2.80
C SER A 164 -7.13 5.62 3.34
N ILE A 165 -6.77 4.87 4.39
CA ILE A 165 -5.41 4.89 4.96
C ILE A 165 -4.79 3.51 4.79
N ILE A 166 -3.58 3.45 4.25
CA ILE A 166 -2.74 2.26 4.32
C ILE A 166 -1.88 2.39 5.58
N TYR A 167 -2.00 1.42 6.48
CA TYR A 167 -1.19 1.37 7.70
C TYR A 167 -0.15 0.26 7.59
N THR A 168 1.13 0.64 7.58
CA THR A 168 2.26 -0.29 7.53
C THR A 168 2.96 -0.37 8.87
N ASP A 169 2.98 -1.55 9.50
CA ASP A 169 3.90 -1.82 10.61
C ASP A 169 5.29 -2.14 10.05
N ILE A 170 6.20 -1.17 10.08
CA ILE A 170 7.54 -1.30 9.50
C ILE A 170 8.45 -2.28 10.27
N GLY A 171 8.11 -2.59 11.50
CA GLY A 171 8.83 -3.61 12.28
C GLY A 171 8.53 -5.03 11.82
N ARG A 172 7.38 -5.22 11.15
CA ARG A 172 6.90 -6.52 10.64
C ARG A 172 7.05 -6.65 9.13
N ASP A 173 7.18 -5.52 8.40
CA ASP A 173 7.23 -5.56 6.94
C ASP A 173 8.42 -6.38 6.42
N GLY A 174 8.12 -7.30 5.50
CA GLY A 174 9.09 -8.23 4.93
C GLY A 174 9.62 -9.31 5.89
N MET A 175 9.14 -9.36 7.16
CA MET A 175 9.63 -10.28 8.19
C MET A 175 8.82 -11.57 8.31
N MET A 176 7.62 -11.64 7.68
CA MET A 176 6.74 -12.79 7.79
C MET A 176 6.50 -13.20 9.26
N SER A 177 6.11 -12.23 10.08
CA SER A 177 5.93 -12.39 11.53
C SER A 177 4.49 -12.17 12.00
N GLY A 178 3.53 -12.19 11.08
CA GLY A 178 2.12 -11.90 11.29
C GLY A 178 1.80 -10.41 11.22
N VAL A 179 0.56 -10.09 10.83
CA VAL A 179 0.05 -8.71 10.75
C VAL A 179 -0.16 -8.15 12.17
N ASN A 180 0.08 -6.85 12.37
CA ASN A 180 -0.24 -6.18 13.63
C ASN A 180 -1.73 -5.81 13.67
N ILE A 181 -2.59 -6.81 13.89
CA ILE A 181 -4.04 -6.65 13.89
C ILE A 181 -4.50 -5.61 14.91
N ASP A 182 -4.00 -5.68 16.15
CA ASP A 182 -4.42 -4.77 17.23
C ASP A 182 -4.10 -3.30 16.92
N ALA A 183 -2.92 -3.03 16.37
CA ALA A 183 -2.54 -1.67 15.99
C ALA A 183 -3.37 -1.16 14.79
N THR A 184 -3.67 -2.04 13.84
CA THR A 184 -4.48 -1.72 12.67
C THR A 184 -5.93 -1.41 13.08
N ILE A 185 -6.55 -2.23 13.95
CA ILE A 185 -7.90 -1.99 14.50
C ILE A 185 -7.94 -0.66 15.24
N LYS A 186 -6.98 -0.41 16.16
CA LYS A 186 -6.93 0.86 16.91
C LYS A 186 -6.86 2.09 16.00
N LEU A 187 -6.15 1.98 14.89
CA LEU A 187 -6.13 3.07 13.90
C LEU A 187 -7.49 3.18 13.21
N ALA A 188 -8.07 2.08 12.73
CA ALA A 188 -9.35 2.08 12.01
C ALA A 188 -10.48 2.67 12.85
N GLU A 189 -10.60 2.26 14.12
CA GLU A 189 -11.53 2.84 15.10
C GLU A 189 -11.31 4.35 15.32
N ALA A 190 -10.04 4.78 15.32
CA ALA A 190 -9.70 6.17 15.58
C ALA A 190 -10.02 7.10 14.41
N VAL A 191 -9.98 6.60 13.16
CA VAL A 191 -10.11 7.45 11.95
C VAL A 191 -11.49 7.44 11.33
N GLY A 192 -12.27 6.34 11.49
CA GLY A 192 -13.63 6.23 10.97
C GLY A 192 -13.73 6.18 9.44
N ILE A 193 -12.63 5.97 8.74
CA ILE A 193 -12.55 5.73 7.28
C ILE A 193 -11.86 4.39 7.01
N PRO A 194 -11.99 3.80 5.79
CA PRO A 194 -11.37 2.52 5.48
C PRO A 194 -9.86 2.48 5.77
N VAL A 195 -9.42 1.42 6.45
CA VAL A 195 -8.00 1.16 6.69
C VAL A 195 -7.58 -0.14 5.98
N ILE A 196 -6.45 -0.07 5.30
CA ILE A 196 -5.81 -1.20 4.61
C ILE A 196 -4.57 -1.58 5.42
N ALA A 197 -4.54 -2.82 5.90
CA ALA A 197 -3.39 -3.37 6.63
C ALA A 197 -2.21 -3.61 5.71
N SER A 198 -0.99 -3.35 6.19
CA SER A 198 0.26 -3.62 5.46
C SER A 198 1.37 -4.03 6.41
N GLY A 199 2.24 -4.91 5.93
CA GLY A 199 3.40 -5.40 6.68
C GLY A 199 3.12 -6.67 7.52
N GLY A 200 3.96 -7.67 7.34
CA GLY A 200 4.00 -8.87 8.18
C GLY A 200 3.11 -10.03 7.75
N LEU A 201 2.16 -9.87 6.83
CA LEU A 201 1.24 -10.93 6.40
C LEU A 201 2.02 -12.19 5.96
N THR A 202 1.68 -13.34 6.54
CA THR A 202 2.52 -14.55 6.49
C THR A 202 1.76 -15.78 6.00
N ASP A 203 0.54 -16.01 6.50
CA ASP A 203 -0.22 -17.24 6.27
C ASP A 203 -1.74 -17.04 6.28
N LEU A 204 -2.49 -18.14 6.17
CA LEU A 204 -3.96 -18.11 6.14
C LEU A 204 -4.59 -17.77 7.51
N ASP A 205 -3.86 -17.90 8.61
CA ASP A 205 -4.38 -17.52 9.92
C ASP A 205 -4.40 -16.00 10.08
N ASP A 206 -3.39 -15.31 9.51
CA ASP A 206 -3.43 -13.85 9.36
C ASP A 206 -4.65 -13.39 8.55
N ILE A 207 -4.99 -14.10 7.46
CA ILE A 207 -6.19 -13.79 6.65
C ILE A 207 -7.46 -13.92 7.49
N ARG A 208 -7.61 -14.99 8.28
CA ARG A 208 -8.76 -15.17 9.19
C ARG A 208 -8.87 -14.04 10.21
N ALA A 209 -7.74 -13.65 10.79
CA ALA A 209 -7.69 -12.56 11.76
C ALA A 209 -8.07 -11.21 11.14
N LEU A 210 -7.60 -10.94 9.92
CA LEU A 210 -7.97 -9.75 9.15
C LEU A 210 -9.46 -9.71 8.81
N CYS A 211 -10.05 -10.83 8.38
CA CYS A 211 -11.49 -10.92 8.12
C CYS A 211 -12.30 -10.63 9.38
N ALA A 212 -11.87 -11.11 10.54
CA ALA A 212 -12.53 -10.80 11.81
C ALA A 212 -12.46 -9.30 12.17
N ALA A 213 -11.46 -8.57 11.65
CA ALA A 213 -11.27 -7.13 11.87
C ALA A 213 -12.04 -6.23 10.88
N GLU A 214 -12.76 -6.80 9.89
CA GLU A 214 -13.56 -6.00 8.92
C GLU A 214 -14.64 -5.17 9.63
N LYS A 215 -15.28 -5.71 10.64
CA LYS A 215 -16.28 -5.01 11.47
C LYS A 215 -15.70 -3.78 12.19
N ASP A 216 -14.40 -3.73 12.38
CA ASP A 216 -13.67 -2.66 13.07
C ASP A 216 -13.08 -1.63 12.09
N GLY A 217 -13.43 -1.74 10.77
CA GLY A 217 -13.03 -0.77 9.73
C GLY A 217 -11.77 -1.13 8.95
N VAL A 218 -11.23 -2.34 9.12
CA VAL A 218 -10.12 -2.85 8.30
C VAL A 218 -10.72 -3.47 7.03
N THR A 219 -10.52 -2.83 5.87
CA THR A 219 -11.25 -3.19 4.63
C THR A 219 -10.41 -3.97 3.63
N GLY A 220 -9.10 -4.00 3.81
CA GLY A 220 -8.18 -4.68 2.90
C GLY A 220 -6.84 -4.98 3.56
N ALA A 221 -6.06 -5.82 2.89
CA ALA A 221 -4.70 -6.12 3.32
C ALA A 221 -3.76 -6.22 2.11
N ILE A 222 -2.62 -5.52 2.20
CA ILE A 222 -1.57 -5.61 1.20
C ILE A 222 -0.73 -6.85 1.50
N THR A 223 -0.58 -7.70 0.50
CA THR A 223 0.26 -8.89 0.58
C THR A 223 1.47 -8.75 -0.32
N GLY A 224 2.63 -8.91 0.27
CA GLY A 224 3.92 -8.80 -0.40
C GLY A 224 4.66 -10.13 -0.36
N ARG A 225 5.71 -10.21 0.46
CA ARG A 225 6.67 -11.32 0.48
C ARG A 225 6.03 -12.71 0.50
N ALA A 226 4.97 -12.90 1.28
CA ALA A 226 4.28 -14.18 1.45
C ALA A 226 3.81 -14.82 0.13
N ILE A 227 3.29 -14.02 -0.80
CA ILE A 227 2.84 -14.54 -2.11
C ILE A 227 4.00 -14.77 -3.09
N TYR A 228 5.12 -14.07 -2.93
CA TYR A 228 6.31 -14.26 -3.76
C TYR A 228 7.15 -15.47 -3.30
N GLU A 229 7.21 -15.73 -2.00
CA GLU A 229 7.90 -16.88 -1.42
C GLU A 229 7.02 -18.13 -1.37
N GLY A 230 5.72 -18.01 -1.69
CA GLY A 230 4.78 -19.13 -1.79
C GLY A 230 4.28 -19.67 -0.45
N SER A 231 4.44 -18.92 0.66
CA SER A 231 3.80 -19.27 1.93
C SER A 231 2.29 -19.06 1.90
N ILE A 232 1.82 -18.19 1.01
CA ILE A 232 0.41 -17.98 0.68
C ILE A 232 0.19 -18.18 -0.82
N ASP A 233 -0.74 -19.08 -1.18
CA ASP A 233 -1.36 -19.09 -2.50
C ASP A 233 -2.40 -17.96 -2.55
N PHE A 234 -2.18 -16.96 -3.42
CA PHE A 234 -3.02 -15.76 -3.47
C PHE A 234 -4.49 -16.09 -3.79
N ALA A 235 -4.73 -16.97 -4.79
CA ALA A 235 -6.08 -17.33 -5.18
C ALA A 235 -6.81 -18.10 -4.07
N GLN A 236 -6.12 -18.96 -3.33
CA GLN A 236 -6.68 -19.65 -2.17
C GLN A 236 -7.01 -18.68 -1.05
N ALA A 237 -6.11 -17.75 -0.75
CA ALA A 237 -6.27 -16.75 0.30
C ALA A 237 -7.46 -15.81 0.02
N GLN A 238 -7.61 -15.33 -1.23
CA GLN A 238 -8.74 -14.49 -1.59
C GLN A 238 -10.07 -15.24 -1.51
N ARG A 239 -10.12 -16.51 -1.96
CA ARG A 239 -11.33 -17.35 -1.80
C ARG A 239 -11.70 -17.57 -0.32
N LEU A 240 -10.69 -17.80 0.54
CA LEU A 240 -10.91 -17.91 1.98
C LEU A 240 -11.49 -16.61 2.54
N ALA A 241 -10.90 -15.47 2.20
CA ALA A 241 -11.38 -14.16 2.64
C ALA A 241 -12.82 -13.89 2.20
N ASP A 242 -13.17 -14.23 0.94
CA ASP A 242 -14.53 -14.08 0.42
C ASP A 242 -15.54 -14.97 1.19
N SER A 243 -15.17 -16.22 1.50
CA SER A 243 -16.03 -17.14 2.25
C SER A 243 -16.28 -16.76 3.71
N LEU A 244 -15.45 -15.90 4.29
CA LEU A 244 -15.59 -15.43 5.68
C LEU A 244 -16.30 -14.08 5.75
N GLY A 245 -16.44 -13.36 4.63
CA GLY A 245 -17.12 -12.07 4.54
C GLY A 245 -18.62 -12.17 4.20
N GLU A 246 -19.12 -13.40 3.92
CA GLU A 246 -20.55 -13.74 3.73
C GLU A 246 -21.20 -14.03 5.09
#